data_34ce4b63dec54c73c5b045c269ce6fbd
#
_entry.id   34ce4b63dec54c73c5b045c269ce6fbd
#
_cell.length_a   1.000
_cell.length_b   1.000
_cell.length_c   1.000
_cell.angle_alpha   90.00
_cell.angle_beta   90.00
_cell.angle_gamma   90.00
#
_symmetry.space_group_name_H-M   'P 1'
#
loop_
_entity.id
_entity.type
_entity.pdbx_description
1 polymer ?
#
loop_
_entity_poly.entity_id
_entity_poly.type
_entity_poly.pdbx_seq_one_letter_code
_entity_poly.pdbx_strand_id
1 'polypeptide(L)'
;MKESFRHFEHNKTFDLIGLGNAIVDIIVNIEDEFLEINNLDKGSMNLINSDESQRLLENCKVVKQISGGSSANTVVCLAELGNQVQFIGRVKNDQFGNFFSEDIKQSKTICLLYTSPSPLDALTSRMPSSA
;
A
#
# COMPACT_ATOMS: atom_id res chain seq x y z
N MET A 1 0.43 -16.48 -24.50
CA MET A 1 -0.14 -16.30 -23.17
C MET A 1 -0.09 -17.61 -22.34
N LYS A 2 1.03 -18.35 -22.35
CA LYS A 2 1.16 -19.64 -21.63
C LYS A 2 2.53 -19.86 -20.96
N GLU A 3 3.40 -18.88 -20.84
CA GLU A 3 4.78 -19.10 -20.34
C GLU A 3 5.13 -18.44 -19.02
N SER A 4 4.22 -17.69 -18.40
CA SER A 4 4.53 -16.96 -17.16
C SER A 4 4.34 -17.75 -15.86
N PHE A 5 3.84 -18.96 -15.90
CA PHE A 5 3.55 -19.76 -14.70
C PHE A 5 4.61 -20.84 -14.36
N ARG A 6 5.75 -20.89 -15.04
CA ARG A 6 6.70 -22.02 -14.92
C ARG A 6 7.89 -21.82 -14.01
N HIS A 7 7.93 -20.78 -13.19
CA HIS A 7 9.03 -20.63 -12.22
C HIS A 7 8.53 -20.58 -10.76
N PHE A 8 7.63 -21.50 -10.39
CA PHE A 8 7.55 -21.89 -8.99
C PHE A 8 8.73 -22.82 -8.74
N GLU A 9 9.76 -22.32 -8.05
CA GLU A 9 10.77 -23.19 -7.48
C GLU A 9 10.07 -24.17 -6.54
N HIS A 10 10.01 -25.42 -6.93
CA HIS A 10 9.29 -26.50 -6.25
C HIS A 10 9.76 -26.81 -4.81
N ASN A 11 10.68 -26.04 -4.26
CA ASN A 11 11.33 -26.31 -2.95
C ASN A 11 11.17 -25.22 -1.91
N LYS A 12 10.38 -24.15 -2.13
CA LYS A 12 10.07 -23.16 -1.09
C LYS A 12 8.73 -23.49 -0.46
N THR A 13 8.79 -24.00 0.76
CA THR A 13 7.60 -24.13 1.61
C THR A 13 7.40 -22.83 2.36
N PHE A 14 6.18 -22.28 2.31
CA PHE A 14 5.77 -21.13 3.10
C PHE A 14 4.86 -21.58 4.22
N ASP A 15 5.05 -20.99 5.39
CA ASP A 15 4.15 -21.20 6.53
C ASP A 15 2.82 -20.50 6.30
N LEU A 16 2.86 -19.34 5.58
CA LEU A 16 1.67 -18.58 5.22
C LEU A 16 1.87 -17.82 3.91
N ILE A 17 0.80 -17.76 3.13
CA ILE A 17 0.71 -16.88 1.95
C ILE A 17 -0.46 -15.93 2.17
N GLY A 18 -0.18 -14.63 2.21
CA GLY A 18 -1.19 -13.58 2.29
C GLY A 18 -1.54 -13.05 0.90
N LEU A 19 -2.82 -12.95 0.60
CA LEU A 19 -3.34 -12.33 -0.62
C LEU A 19 -4.15 -11.09 -0.24
N GLY A 20 -3.85 -9.94 -0.81
CA GLY A 20 -4.59 -8.72 -0.50
C GLY A 20 -4.15 -7.49 -1.26
N ASN A 21 -4.76 -6.37 -0.91
CA ASN A 21 -4.42 -5.08 -1.48
C ASN A 21 -3.11 -4.54 -0.90
N ALA A 22 -2.27 -4.02 -1.77
CA ALA A 22 -1.13 -3.21 -1.40
C ALA A 22 -1.61 -1.78 -1.12
N ILE A 23 -1.41 -1.31 0.09
CA ILE A 23 -1.80 0.03 0.53
C ILE A 23 -0.56 0.78 0.97
N VAL A 24 -0.51 2.07 0.69
CA VAL A 24 0.50 2.98 1.23
C VAL A 24 -0.21 4.04 2.06
N ASP A 25 0.10 4.09 3.34
CA ASP A 25 -0.40 5.09 4.26
C ASP A 25 0.57 6.29 4.27
N ILE A 26 0.05 7.48 4.02
CA ILE A 26 0.80 8.74 4.03
C ILE A 26 0.29 9.61 5.15
N ILE A 27 1.15 9.88 6.11
CA ILE A 27 0.84 10.70 7.28
C ILE A 27 1.40 12.10 7.03
N VAL A 28 0.54 13.09 7.16
CA VAL A 28 0.87 14.50 6.99
C VAL A 28 0.48 15.30 8.22
N ASN A 29 1.21 16.36 8.50
CA ASN A 29 0.81 17.38 9.48
C ASN A 29 0.15 18.54 8.73
N ILE A 30 -1.04 18.89 9.14
CA ILE A 30 -1.83 19.98 8.58
C ILE A 30 -2.49 20.78 9.71
N GLU A 31 -2.78 22.05 9.44
CA GLU A 31 -3.59 22.91 10.30
C GLU A 31 -5.08 22.77 9.95
N ASP A 32 -5.96 23.12 10.88
CA ASP A 32 -7.42 23.02 10.68
C ASP A 32 -7.89 23.85 9.46
N GLU A 33 -7.25 24.98 9.17
CA GLU A 33 -7.51 25.79 7.99
C GLU A 33 -7.36 25.02 6.66
N PHE A 34 -6.39 24.09 6.60
CA PHE A 34 -6.22 23.23 5.41
C PHE A 34 -7.44 22.32 5.17
N LEU A 35 -8.05 21.81 6.24
CA LEU A 35 -9.25 21.00 6.15
C LEU A 35 -10.43 21.81 5.61
N GLU A 36 -10.62 23.03 6.14
CA GLU A 36 -11.69 23.95 5.71
C GLU A 36 -11.56 24.33 4.23
N ILE A 37 -10.36 24.72 3.79
CA ILE A 37 -10.08 25.10 2.40
C ILE A 37 -10.35 23.95 1.43
N ASN A 38 -10.09 22.71 1.84
CA ASN A 38 -10.27 21.54 1.00
C ASN A 38 -11.61 20.81 1.23
N ASN A 39 -12.53 21.39 2.03
CA ASN A 39 -13.83 20.82 2.40
C ASN A 39 -13.72 19.40 2.96
N LEU A 40 -12.76 19.20 3.86
CA LEU A 40 -12.52 17.94 4.54
C LEU A 40 -13.00 18.05 5.98
N ASP A 41 -13.94 17.18 6.37
CA ASP A 41 -14.42 17.14 7.74
C ASP A 41 -13.42 16.44 8.66
N LYS A 42 -13.05 17.09 9.76
CA LYS A 42 -12.20 16.51 10.80
C LYS A 42 -12.88 15.31 11.45
N GLY A 43 -12.17 14.21 11.62
CA GLY A 43 -12.72 12.99 12.20
C GLY A 43 -13.53 12.13 11.22
N SER A 44 -13.63 12.52 9.95
CA SER A 44 -14.34 11.77 8.91
C SER A 44 -13.39 11.04 7.96
N MET A 45 -13.94 10.09 7.23
CA MET A 45 -13.23 9.40 6.13
C MET A 45 -13.86 9.81 4.81
N ASN A 46 -13.07 10.41 3.93
CA ASN A 46 -13.49 10.81 2.61
C ASN A 46 -12.84 9.95 1.54
N LEU A 47 -13.63 9.53 0.55
CA LEU A 47 -13.12 8.89 -0.64
C LEU A 47 -12.73 9.97 -1.64
N ILE A 48 -11.48 9.96 -2.07
CA ILE A 48 -10.96 10.88 -3.07
C ILE A 48 -10.37 10.11 -4.24
N ASN A 49 -10.36 10.73 -5.41
CA ASN A 49 -9.72 10.16 -6.58
C ASN A 49 -8.20 10.45 -6.59
N SER A 50 -7.48 9.88 -7.57
CA SER A 50 -6.03 10.02 -7.66
C SER A 50 -5.58 11.47 -7.87
N ASP A 51 -6.33 12.27 -8.64
CA ASP A 51 -5.96 13.65 -8.94
C ASP A 51 -6.15 14.54 -7.71
N GLU A 52 -7.23 14.32 -6.96
CA GLU A 52 -7.46 15.00 -5.67
C GLU A 52 -6.39 14.61 -4.64
N SER A 53 -6.05 13.31 -4.58
CA SER A 53 -4.98 12.84 -3.70
C SER A 53 -3.65 13.50 -4.01
N GLN A 54 -3.27 13.57 -5.28
CA GLN A 54 -2.04 14.23 -5.70
C GLN A 54 -2.04 15.71 -5.35
N ARG A 55 -3.14 16.43 -5.63
CA ARG A 55 -3.29 17.86 -5.31
C ARG A 55 -3.16 18.14 -3.81
N LEU A 56 -3.76 17.29 -2.96
CA LEU A 56 -3.65 17.43 -1.51
C LEU A 56 -2.22 17.19 -1.05
N LEU A 57 -1.54 16.16 -1.57
CA LEU A 57 -0.16 15.85 -1.20
C LEU A 57 0.85 16.91 -1.64
N GLU A 58 0.64 17.57 -2.76
CA GLU A 58 1.49 18.69 -3.22
C GLU A 58 1.47 19.88 -2.25
N ASN A 59 0.39 20.02 -1.48
CA ASN A 59 0.20 21.11 -0.50
C ASN A 59 0.45 20.68 0.95
N CYS A 60 0.89 19.46 1.19
CA CYS A 60 1.13 18.91 2.50
C CYS A 60 2.61 18.57 2.72
N LYS A 61 3.05 18.70 3.96
CA LYS A 61 4.34 18.14 4.38
C LYS A 61 4.16 16.71 4.83
N VAL A 62 4.64 15.77 4.04
CA VAL A 62 4.65 14.36 4.41
C VAL A 62 5.60 14.14 5.59
N VAL A 63 5.07 13.58 6.67
CA VAL A 63 5.82 13.23 7.89
C VAL A 63 6.30 11.80 7.83
N LYS A 64 5.44 10.90 7.37
CA LYS A 64 5.74 9.47 7.31
C LYS A 64 4.99 8.82 6.16
N GLN A 65 5.61 7.81 5.59
CA GLN A 65 5.03 6.92 4.60
C GLN A 65 5.27 5.49 5.05
N ILE A 66 4.26 4.64 5.00
CA ILE A 66 4.32 3.27 5.52
C ILE A 66 3.54 2.36 4.56
N SER A 67 4.05 1.17 4.28
CA SER A 67 3.25 0.13 3.65
C SER A 67 2.20 -0.38 4.62
N GLY A 68 1.02 -0.69 4.11
CA GLY A 68 -0.14 -1.10 4.91
C GLY A 68 -1.03 -2.08 4.17
N GLY A 69 -2.21 -2.28 4.74
CA GLY A 69 -3.17 -3.28 4.31
C GLY A 69 -3.20 -4.48 5.26
N SER A 70 -4.40 -4.93 5.60
CA SER A 70 -4.59 -5.96 6.65
C SER A 70 -3.81 -7.25 6.37
N SER A 71 -3.86 -7.74 5.12
CA SER A 71 -3.10 -8.94 4.73
C SER A 71 -1.59 -8.70 4.74
N ALA A 72 -1.13 -7.55 4.24
CA ALA A 72 0.29 -7.20 4.23
C ALA A 72 0.83 -7.08 5.67
N ASN A 73 0.14 -6.37 6.54
CA ASN A 73 0.53 -6.21 7.95
C ASN A 73 0.60 -7.55 8.68
N THR A 74 -0.35 -8.46 8.42
CA THR A 74 -0.34 -9.80 8.99
C THR A 74 0.88 -10.60 8.54
N VAL A 75 1.18 -10.56 7.24
CA VAL A 75 2.33 -11.27 6.67
C VAL A 75 3.64 -10.72 7.22
N VAL A 76 3.79 -9.38 7.29
CA VAL A 76 4.97 -8.72 7.87
C VAL A 76 5.16 -9.13 9.34
N CYS A 77 4.09 -9.09 10.14
CA CYS A 77 4.16 -9.50 11.54
C CYS A 77 4.63 -10.95 11.70
N LEU A 78 4.14 -11.86 10.88
CA LEU A 78 4.56 -13.26 10.91
C LEU A 78 6.00 -13.45 10.43
N ALA A 79 6.46 -12.66 9.46
CA ALA A 79 7.86 -12.66 9.02
C ALA A 79 8.81 -12.24 10.15
N GLU A 80 8.44 -11.20 10.90
CA GLU A 80 9.20 -10.73 12.06
C GLU A 80 9.26 -11.76 13.18
N LEU A 81 8.21 -12.58 13.32
CA LEU A 81 8.19 -13.72 14.24
C LEU A 81 9.01 -14.93 13.74
N GLY A 82 9.66 -14.83 12.60
CA GLY A 82 10.57 -15.85 12.07
C GLY A 82 9.94 -16.86 11.11
N ASN A 83 8.68 -16.66 10.71
CA ASN A 83 8.02 -17.54 9.74
C ASN A 83 8.46 -17.26 8.31
N GLN A 84 8.40 -18.27 7.46
CA GLN A 84 8.58 -18.12 6.02
C GLN A 84 7.26 -17.74 5.38
N VAL A 85 7.15 -16.50 4.93
CA VAL A 85 5.89 -15.95 4.46
C VAL A 85 6.01 -15.38 3.06
N GLN A 86 4.89 -15.35 2.35
CA GLN A 86 4.76 -14.70 1.05
C GLN A 86 3.56 -13.77 1.03
N PHE A 87 3.72 -12.61 0.42
CA PHE A 87 2.62 -11.70 0.10
C PHE A 87 2.39 -11.66 -1.40
N ILE A 88 1.14 -11.78 -1.80
CA ILE A 88 0.69 -11.65 -3.18
C ILE A 88 -0.24 -10.46 -3.26
N GLY A 89 0.12 -9.47 -4.07
CA GLY A 89 -0.65 -8.25 -4.23
C GLY A 89 -0.45 -7.61 -5.59
N ARG A 90 -1.19 -6.52 -5.84
CA ARG A 90 -1.10 -5.74 -7.06
C ARG A 90 -0.66 -4.32 -6.73
N VAL A 91 0.30 -3.80 -7.49
CA VAL A 91 0.78 -2.41 -7.39
C VAL A 91 0.80 -1.76 -8.76
N LYS A 92 0.74 -0.45 -8.79
CA LYS A 92 0.99 0.33 -9.98
C LYS A 92 2.50 0.55 -10.13
N ASN A 93 2.97 0.69 -11.35
CA ASN A 93 4.37 1.03 -11.62
C ASN A 93 4.57 2.55 -11.48
N ASP A 94 4.57 3.01 -10.23
CA ASP A 94 4.79 4.40 -9.83
C ASP A 94 5.59 4.46 -8.52
N GLN A 95 5.78 5.68 -7.99
CA GLN A 95 6.55 5.88 -6.76
C GLN A 95 5.97 5.14 -5.55
N PHE A 96 4.64 5.03 -5.44
CA PHE A 96 4.00 4.34 -4.31
C PHE A 96 4.11 2.82 -4.43
N GLY A 97 3.96 2.27 -5.64
CA GLY A 97 4.17 0.85 -5.90
C GLY A 97 5.62 0.43 -5.64
N ASN A 98 6.58 1.27 -6.03
CA ASN A 98 8.00 1.03 -5.75
C ASN A 98 8.27 1.10 -4.23
N PHE A 99 7.76 2.12 -3.55
CA PHE A 99 7.88 2.26 -2.10
C PHE A 99 7.32 1.03 -1.38
N PHE A 100 6.09 0.62 -1.69
CA PHE A 100 5.47 -0.55 -1.08
C PHE A 100 6.33 -1.81 -1.27
N SER A 101 6.86 -2.00 -2.49
CA SER A 101 7.67 -3.16 -2.83
C SER A 101 8.98 -3.21 -2.04
N GLU A 102 9.60 -2.06 -1.81
CA GLU A 102 10.84 -1.96 -1.05
C GLU A 102 10.60 -2.12 0.45
N ASP A 103 9.59 -1.45 0.98
CA ASP A 103 9.26 -1.44 2.40
C ASP A 103 8.89 -2.83 2.91
N ILE A 104 8.00 -3.54 2.20
CA ILE A 104 7.59 -4.88 2.62
C ILE A 104 8.74 -5.90 2.52
N LYS A 105 9.69 -5.74 1.61
CA LYS A 105 10.87 -6.60 1.50
C LYS A 105 11.83 -6.44 2.67
N GLN A 106 11.90 -5.26 3.29
CA GLN A 106 12.74 -5.04 4.47
C GLN A 106 12.34 -5.94 5.64
N SER A 107 11.09 -6.33 5.73
CA SER A 107 10.55 -7.25 6.75
C SER A 107 10.80 -8.73 6.43
N LYS A 108 11.74 -9.06 5.54
CA LYS A 108 12.05 -10.43 5.10
C LYS A 108 10.88 -11.18 4.46
N THR A 109 9.86 -10.47 4.05
CA THR A 109 8.70 -11.03 3.35
C THR A 109 9.04 -11.26 1.88
N ILE A 110 8.75 -12.45 1.38
CA ILE A 110 8.83 -12.72 -0.06
C ILE A 110 7.59 -12.14 -0.72
N CYS A 111 7.79 -11.17 -1.62
CA CYS A 111 6.69 -10.52 -2.32
C CYS A 111 6.58 -11.00 -3.76
N LEU A 112 5.36 -11.35 -4.15
CA LEU A 112 4.96 -11.50 -5.54
C LEU A 112 3.98 -10.38 -5.89
N LEU A 113 4.51 -9.32 -6.48
CA LEU A 113 3.72 -8.16 -6.85
C LEU A 113 3.50 -8.13 -8.36
N TYR A 114 2.24 -8.02 -8.74
CA TYR A 114 1.86 -7.83 -10.14
C TYR A 114 1.69 -6.33 -10.41
N THR A 115 2.25 -5.86 -11.51
CA THR A 115 1.97 -4.49 -11.98
C THR A 115 0.65 -4.47 -12.72
N SER A 116 -0.20 -3.51 -12.38
CA SER A 116 -1.47 -3.31 -13.09
C SER A 116 -1.28 -2.30 -14.22
N PRO A 117 -1.67 -2.64 -15.45
CA PRO A 117 -1.70 -1.66 -16.54
C PRO A 117 -2.97 -0.80 -16.54
N SER A 118 -3.95 -1.08 -15.65
CA SER A 118 -5.26 -0.44 -15.68
C SER A 118 -5.33 0.82 -14.81
N PRO A 119 -5.77 1.97 -15.36
CA PRO A 119 -6.05 3.17 -14.57
C PRO A 119 -7.23 3.01 -13.61
N LEU A 120 -8.07 1.99 -13.77
CA LEU A 120 -9.20 1.70 -12.90
C LEU A 120 -8.81 1.11 -11.54
N ASP A 121 -7.62 0.55 -11.42
CA ASP A 121 -7.13 -0.08 -10.19
C ASP A 121 -6.51 0.92 -9.20
N ALA A 122 -6.42 2.19 -9.59
CA ALA A 122 -5.92 3.28 -8.74
C ALA A 122 -7.02 3.90 -7.85
N LEU A 123 -8.18 3.29 -7.75
CA LEU A 123 -9.44 4.00 -7.55
C LEU A 123 -9.89 4.23 -6.13
N THR A 124 -9.20 3.92 -5.09
CA THR A 124 -9.68 4.33 -3.76
C THR A 124 -8.54 4.70 -2.84
N SER A 125 -8.15 5.96 -2.89
CA SER A 125 -7.47 6.55 -1.75
C SER A 125 -8.52 6.81 -0.67
N ARG A 126 -8.34 6.21 0.50
CA ARG A 126 -9.16 6.46 1.68
C ARG A 126 -8.33 7.28 2.64
N MET A 127 -8.81 8.46 2.98
CA MET A 127 -8.18 9.27 4.03
C MET A 127 -9.00 9.14 5.32
N PRO A 128 -8.52 8.40 6.33
CA PRO A 128 -9.04 8.56 7.67
C PRO A 128 -8.49 9.88 8.22
N SER A 129 -9.35 10.80 8.62
CA SER A 129 -8.91 11.92 9.43
C SER A 129 -8.76 11.43 10.86
N SER A 130 -7.55 11.41 11.39
CA SER A 130 -7.32 11.14 12.80
C SER A 130 -7.89 12.27 13.65
N ALA A 131 -8.59 11.88 14.71
CA ALA A 131 -8.98 12.77 15.78
C ALA A 131 -7.76 13.39 16.47
#